data_504c4bc9cba9a8808fa014bfcacf3f62
#
_entry.id   504c4bc9cba9a8808fa014bfcacf3f62
#
_cell.length_a   1.000
_cell.length_b   1.000
_cell.length_c   1.000
_cell.angle_alpha   90.00
_cell.angle_beta   90.00
_cell.angle_gamma   90.00
#
_symmetry.space_group_name_H-M   'P 1'
#
loop_
_entity.id
_entity.type
_entity.pdbx_description
1 polymer ?
#
loop_
_entity_poly.entity_id
_entity_poly.type
_entity_poly.pdbx_seq_one_letter_code
_entity_poly.pdbx_strand_id
1 'polypeptide(L)'
;MQQKKIILFLLITFIASSVWLFYVSDKILDPNVGKNWWSISFSDSKSENLDFVIENHSDKDNFQWVVLSGNDTIKESDVTIKKGEISSVNVNFEDSYRNKKITIQVTSGDEKKEIYKNL
;
A
#
# COMPACT_ATOMS: atom_id res chain seq x y z
N MET A 1 -28.36 26.86 44.89
CA MET A 1 -26.92 26.58 44.97
C MET A 1 -26.52 25.21 44.46
N GLN A 2 -27.27 24.14 44.73
CA GLN A 2 -26.95 22.80 44.19
C GLN A 2 -27.02 22.70 42.67
N GLN A 3 -27.91 23.45 42.01
CA GLN A 3 -28.04 23.43 40.54
C GLN A 3 -26.80 24.00 39.84
N LYS A 4 -26.15 25.01 40.39
CA LYS A 4 -24.93 25.60 39.81
C LYS A 4 -23.77 24.63 39.90
N LYS A 5 -23.66 23.85 40.95
CA LYS A 5 -22.61 22.83 41.10
C LYS A 5 -22.82 21.68 40.11
N ILE A 6 -24.04 21.25 39.86
CA ILE A 6 -24.39 20.21 38.91
C ILE A 6 -24.08 20.66 37.50
N ILE A 7 -24.44 21.90 37.14
CA ILE A 7 -24.16 22.48 35.82
C ILE A 7 -22.65 22.58 35.58
N LEU A 8 -21.90 23.04 36.60
CA LEU A 8 -20.45 23.13 36.51
C LEU A 8 -19.81 21.74 36.32
N PHE A 9 -20.28 20.75 37.07
CA PHE A 9 -19.80 19.38 36.96
C PHE A 9 -20.08 18.79 35.55
N LEU A 10 -21.28 18.98 35.02
CA LEU A 10 -21.62 18.54 33.66
C LEU A 10 -20.77 19.22 32.61
N LEU A 11 -20.50 20.51 32.78
CA LEU A 11 -19.67 21.27 31.86
C LEU A 11 -18.23 20.75 31.83
N ILE A 12 -17.66 20.48 32.99
CA ILE A 12 -16.30 19.94 33.12
C ILE A 12 -16.24 18.53 32.50
N THR A 13 -17.23 17.68 32.74
CA THR A 13 -17.30 16.35 32.14
C THR A 13 -17.39 16.41 30.63
N PHE A 14 -18.16 17.32 30.09
CA PHE A 14 -18.30 17.53 28.65
C PHE A 14 -16.97 17.95 28.01
N ILE A 15 -16.28 18.92 28.64
CA ILE A 15 -14.98 19.41 28.14
C ILE A 15 -13.95 18.27 28.19
N ALA A 16 -13.88 17.51 29.25
CA ALA A 16 -12.97 16.36 29.40
C ALA A 16 -13.22 15.31 28.32
N SER A 17 -14.49 14.99 28.04
CA SER A 17 -14.86 14.05 26.99
C SER A 17 -14.45 14.54 25.61
N SER A 18 -14.62 15.84 25.34
CA SER A 18 -14.22 16.43 24.05
C SER A 18 -12.71 16.34 23.84
N VAL A 19 -11.92 16.66 24.87
CA VAL A 19 -10.45 16.55 24.79
C VAL A 19 -10.03 15.10 24.56
N TRP A 20 -10.67 14.16 25.22
CA TRP A 20 -10.39 12.74 25.02
C TRP A 20 -10.65 12.31 23.57
N LEU A 21 -11.77 12.70 22.99
CA LEU A 21 -12.12 12.37 21.61
C LEU A 21 -11.10 12.96 20.62
N PHE A 22 -10.68 14.20 20.84
CA PHE A 22 -9.63 14.82 20.00
C PHE A 22 -8.32 14.06 20.09
N TYR A 23 -7.91 13.65 21.27
CA TYR A 23 -6.68 12.91 21.47
C TYR A 23 -6.70 11.55 20.75
N VAL A 24 -7.81 10.82 20.86
CA VAL A 24 -7.98 9.53 20.17
C VAL A 24 -8.03 9.72 18.65
N SER A 25 -8.71 10.77 18.17
CA SER A 25 -8.77 11.08 16.73
C SER A 25 -7.39 11.40 16.17
N ASP A 26 -6.57 12.16 16.89
CA ASP A 26 -5.22 12.47 16.46
C ASP A 26 -4.35 11.21 16.35
N LYS A 27 -4.51 10.25 17.25
CA LYS A 27 -3.80 8.96 17.15
C LYS A 27 -4.25 8.13 15.96
N ILE A 28 -5.54 8.09 15.69
CA ILE A 28 -6.09 7.35 14.56
C ILE A 28 -5.69 8.00 13.24
N LEU A 29 -5.63 9.33 13.20
CA LEU A 29 -5.29 10.12 12.03
C LEU A 29 -3.81 10.47 11.96
N ASP A 30 -2.96 9.82 12.77
CA ASP A 30 -1.51 10.06 12.74
C ASP A 30 -1.00 9.87 11.32
N PRO A 31 -0.46 10.92 10.68
CA PRO A 31 0.00 10.84 9.31
C PRO A 31 1.19 9.88 9.13
N ASN A 32 1.85 9.47 10.21
CA ASN A 32 2.92 8.48 10.14
C ASN A 32 2.41 7.05 10.00
N VAL A 33 1.17 6.74 10.41
CA VAL A 33 0.61 5.40 10.31
C VAL A 33 0.38 4.97 8.87
N GLY A 34 0.05 5.91 7.96
CA GLY A 34 -0.19 5.62 6.56
C GLY A 34 0.96 5.95 5.62
N LYS A 35 2.12 6.41 6.14
CA LYS A 35 3.20 6.91 5.30
C LYS A 35 4.26 5.88 4.94
N ASN A 36 4.29 4.73 5.59
CA ASN A 36 5.24 3.65 5.30
C ASN A 36 4.54 2.49 4.60
N TRP A 37 4.16 2.72 3.34
CA TRP A 37 3.53 1.68 2.55
C TRP A 37 3.96 1.80 1.09
N TRP A 38 3.83 0.71 0.39
CA TRP A 38 4.01 0.67 -1.05
C TRP A 38 2.99 -0.31 -1.62
N SER A 39 2.63 -0.11 -2.88
CA SER A 39 1.64 -0.95 -3.55
C SER A 39 2.05 -1.27 -4.97
N ILE A 40 1.51 -2.36 -5.48
CA ILE A 40 1.68 -2.77 -6.87
C ILE A 40 0.31 -3.00 -7.50
N SER A 41 0.21 -2.68 -8.78
CA SER A 41 -1.01 -2.90 -9.54
C SER A 41 -0.69 -2.99 -11.02
N PHE A 42 -1.52 -3.69 -11.77
CA PHE A 42 -1.37 -3.70 -13.23
C PHE A 42 -1.74 -2.33 -13.79
N SER A 43 -0.99 -1.87 -14.80
CA SER A 43 -1.29 -0.62 -15.50
C SER A 43 -2.64 -0.68 -16.21
N ASP A 44 -2.96 -1.84 -16.78
CA ASP A 44 -4.26 -2.13 -17.37
C ASP A 44 -4.66 -3.57 -17.03
N SER A 45 -5.62 -3.73 -16.14
CA SER A 45 -6.07 -5.04 -15.69
C SER A 45 -6.82 -5.83 -16.77
N LYS A 46 -7.29 -5.16 -17.83
CA LYS A 46 -8.08 -5.77 -18.89
C LYS A 46 -7.27 -6.14 -20.13
N SER A 47 -6.07 -5.58 -20.27
CA SER A 47 -5.21 -5.90 -21.41
C SER A 47 -4.42 -7.18 -21.18
N GLU A 48 -3.86 -7.72 -22.25
CA GLU A 48 -2.99 -8.90 -22.19
C GLU A 48 -1.55 -8.58 -21.78
N ASN A 49 -1.20 -7.31 -21.62
CA ASN A 49 0.15 -6.94 -21.20
C ASN A 49 0.31 -7.15 -19.69
N LEU A 50 1.56 -7.27 -19.27
CA LEU A 50 1.92 -7.48 -17.88
C LEU A 50 2.55 -6.24 -17.25
N ASP A 51 2.40 -5.09 -17.88
CA ASP A 51 2.94 -3.84 -17.36
C ASP A 51 2.29 -3.53 -16.01
N PHE A 52 3.11 -3.17 -15.05
CA PHE A 52 2.63 -2.87 -13.71
C PHE A 52 3.26 -1.62 -13.15
N VAL A 53 2.67 -1.11 -12.10
CA VAL A 53 3.06 0.15 -11.45
C VAL A 53 3.39 -0.15 -9.99
N ILE A 54 4.48 0.42 -9.51
CA ILE A 54 4.85 0.40 -8.10
C ILE A 54 4.74 1.82 -7.58
N GLU A 55 3.94 2.01 -6.54
CA GLU A 55 3.79 3.28 -5.85
C GLU A 55 4.48 3.17 -4.49
N ASN A 56 5.49 4.00 -4.25
CA ASN A 56 6.31 3.92 -3.06
C ASN A 56 6.07 5.09 -2.11
N HIS A 57 5.55 4.81 -0.93
CA HIS A 57 5.44 5.74 0.18
C HIS A 57 6.17 5.22 1.42
N SER A 58 7.10 4.28 1.22
CA SER A 58 7.88 3.71 2.30
C SER A 58 9.27 4.34 2.38
N ASP A 59 9.98 4.05 3.46
CA ASP A 59 11.37 4.50 3.63
C ASP A 59 12.37 3.64 2.83
N LYS A 60 11.90 2.58 2.19
CA LYS A 60 12.72 1.72 1.34
C LYS A 60 12.62 2.19 -0.09
N ASP A 61 13.70 2.12 -0.83
CA ASP A 61 13.78 2.54 -2.22
C ASP A 61 14.12 1.41 -3.19
N ASN A 62 14.61 0.28 -2.71
CA ASN A 62 14.99 -0.86 -3.53
C ASN A 62 13.85 -1.86 -3.62
N PHE A 63 13.41 -2.16 -4.84
CA PHE A 63 12.35 -3.12 -5.12
C PHE A 63 12.88 -4.16 -6.10
N GLN A 64 12.68 -5.42 -5.77
CA GLN A 64 13.00 -6.54 -6.67
C GLN A 64 11.70 -7.13 -7.17
N TRP A 65 11.61 -7.36 -8.48
CA TRP A 65 10.41 -7.95 -9.05
C TRP A 65 10.74 -9.19 -9.87
N VAL A 66 9.82 -10.13 -9.84
CA VAL A 66 9.93 -11.42 -10.51
C VAL A 66 8.61 -11.71 -11.19
N VAL A 67 8.68 -12.16 -12.44
CA VAL A 67 7.50 -12.61 -13.19
C VAL A 67 7.54 -14.13 -13.25
N LEU A 68 6.46 -14.76 -12.80
CA LEU A 68 6.35 -16.22 -12.70
C LEU A 68 5.21 -16.71 -13.57
N SER A 69 5.46 -17.81 -14.31
CA SER A 69 4.41 -18.61 -14.93
C SER A 69 4.32 -19.95 -14.18
N GLY A 70 3.30 -20.08 -13.34
CA GLY A 70 3.27 -21.18 -12.38
C GLY A 70 4.46 -21.06 -11.42
N ASN A 71 5.32 -22.06 -11.40
CA ASN A 71 6.55 -22.06 -10.58
C ASN A 71 7.80 -21.62 -11.36
N ASP A 72 7.66 -21.32 -12.65
CA ASP A 72 8.80 -20.98 -13.51
C ASP A 72 9.02 -19.46 -13.53
N THR A 73 10.24 -19.03 -13.28
CA THR A 73 10.64 -17.64 -13.39
C THR A 73 10.84 -17.28 -14.85
N ILE A 74 10.05 -16.33 -15.36
CA ILE A 74 10.15 -15.86 -16.73
C ILE A 74 11.15 -14.72 -16.82
N LYS A 75 11.07 -13.78 -15.88
CA LYS A 75 11.89 -12.57 -15.87
C LYS A 75 12.03 -12.07 -14.45
N GLU A 76 13.18 -11.47 -14.17
CA GLU A 76 13.43 -10.83 -12.88
C GLU A 76 14.32 -9.61 -13.06
N SER A 77 14.15 -8.62 -12.22
CA SER A 77 14.98 -7.42 -12.21
C SER A 77 14.76 -6.67 -10.90
N ASP A 78 15.46 -5.56 -10.76
CA ASP A 78 15.28 -4.66 -9.63
C ASP A 78 15.06 -3.23 -10.14
N VAL A 79 14.48 -2.40 -9.29
CA VAL A 79 14.20 -1.02 -9.60
C VAL A 79 14.33 -0.19 -8.33
N THR A 80 14.83 1.03 -8.49
CA THR A 80 14.93 2.00 -7.41
C THR A 80 13.84 3.03 -7.56
N ILE A 81 13.01 3.18 -6.52
CA ILE A 81 11.89 4.12 -6.51
C ILE A 81 11.97 4.90 -5.21
N LYS A 82 12.15 6.21 -5.29
CA LYS A 82 12.23 7.06 -4.11
C LYS A 82 10.86 7.20 -3.45
N LYS A 83 10.86 7.53 -2.18
CA LYS A 83 9.64 7.79 -1.43
C LYS A 83 8.82 8.90 -2.11
N GLY A 84 7.54 8.63 -2.31
CA GLY A 84 6.62 9.55 -2.97
C GLY A 84 6.60 9.44 -4.50
N GLU A 85 7.39 8.54 -5.08
CA GLU A 85 7.44 8.33 -6.52
C GLU A 85 6.61 7.12 -6.95
N ILE A 86 6.15 7.16 -8.19
CA ILE A 86 5.44 6.07 -8.85
C ILE A 86 6.29 5.66 -10.07
N SER A 87 6.53 4.37 -10.21
CA SER A 87 7.29 3.85 -11.35
C SER A 87 6.48 2.82 -12.11
N SER A 88 6.45 2.94 -13.42
CA SER A 88 5.87 1.93 -14.31
C SER A 88 6.95 0.97 -14.78
N VAL A 89 6.67 -0.32 -14.72
CA VAL A 89 7.56 -1.36 -15.21
C VAL A 89 6.90 -2.03 -16.41
N ASN A 90 7.60 -2.01 -17.54
CA ASN A 90 7.13 -2.66 -18.75
C ASN A 90 7.66 -4.09 -18.80
N VAL A 91 6.76 -5.05 -18.95
CA VAL A 91 7.08 -6.47 -18.99
C VAL A 91 6.69 -7.02 -20.36
N ASN A 92 7.69 -7.46 -21.12
CA ASN A 92 7.47 -8.17 -22.37
C ASN A 92 7.54 -9.68 -22.11
N PHE A 93 6.60 -10.41 -22.66
CA PHE A 93 6.57 -11.87 -22.54
C PHE A 93 6.28 -12.52 -23.88
N GLU A 94 6.65 -13.80 -24.00
CA GLU A 94 6.43 -14.56 -25.20
C GLU A 94 4.99 -15.12 -25.26
N ASP A 95 4.47 -15.31 -26.48
CA ASP A 95 3.12 -15.85 -26.68
C ASP A 95 2.93 -17.25 -26.07
N SER A 96 4.01 -18.00 -25.85
CA SER A 96 3.95 -19.31 -25.22
C SER A 96 3.41 -19.28 -23.79
N TYR A 97 3.41 -18.12 -23.14
CA TYR A 97 2.88 -17.96 -21.78
C TYR A 97 1.41 -17.53 -21.76
N ARG A 98 0.78 -17.33 -22.90
CA ARG A 98 -0.66 -17.04 -22.96
C ARG A 98 -1.47 -18.23 -22.45
N ASN A 99 -2.64 -17.95 -21.90
CA ASN A 99 -3.55 -18.91 -21.28
C ASN A 99 -3.00 -19.52 -19.97
N LYS A 100 -1.99 -18.90 -19.38
CA LYS A 100 -1.42 -19.29 -18.09
C LYS A 100 -1.62 -18.22 -17.05
N LYS A 101 -1.63 -18.62 -15.80
CA LYS A 101 -1.63 -17.68 -14.69
C LYS A 101 -0.23 -17.10 -14.54
N ILE A 102 -0.11 -15.80 -14.70
CA ILE A 102 1.15 -15.07 -14.52
C ILE A 102 1.09 -14.31 -13.22
N THR A 103 2.09 -14.50 -12.38
CA THR A 103 2.21 -13.82 -11.09
C THR A 103 3.40 -12.88 -11.12
N ILE A 104 3.20 -11.66 -10.66
CA ILE A 104 4.26 -10.69 -10.44
C ILE A 104 4.46 -10.55 -8.94
N GLN A 105 5.67 -10.88 -8.49
CA GLN A 105 6.08 -10.72 -7.10
C GLN A 105 7.03 -9.54 -6.99
N VAL A 106 6.76 -8.65 -6.05
CA VAL A 106 7.64 -7.53 -5.75
C VAL A 106 8.04 -7.61 -4.30
N THR A 107 9.33 -7.55 -4.04
CA THR A 107 9.91 -7.64 -2.70
C THR A 107 10.65 -6.34 -2.39
N SER A 108 10.42 -5.82 -1.21
CA SER A 108 11.16 -4.67 -0.67
C SER A 108 11.50 -4.95 0.79
N GLY A 109 12.77 -5.17 1.08
CA GLY A 109 13.21 -5.60 2.41
C GLY A 109 12.56 -6.92 2.81
N ASP A 110 11.81 -6.90 3.91
CA ASP A 110 11.13 -8.09 4.43
C ASP A 110 9.71 -8.25 3.90
N GLU A 111 9.22 -7.28 3.13
CA GLU A 111 7.86 -7.31 2.59
C GLU A 111 7.85 -7.86 1.17
N LYS A 112 6.83 -8.66 0.88
CA LYS A 112 6.61 -9.24 -0.43
C LYS A 112 5.13 -9.10 -0.79
N LYS A 113 4.87 -8.59 -1.99
CA LYS A 113 3.52 -8.45 -2.52
C LYS A 113 3.41 -9.13 -3.87
N GLU A 114 2.25 -9.68 -4.16
CA GLU A 114 2.00 -10.41 -5.39
C GLU A 114 0.72 -9.92 -6.05
N ILE A 115 0.76 -9.83 -7.37
CA ILE A 115 -0.43 -9.65 -8.22
C ILE A 115 -0.38 -10.69 -9.33
N TYR A 116 -1.54 -11.10 -9.82
CA TYR A 116 -1.60 -12.11 -10.86
C TYR A 116 -2.63 -11.75 -11.92
N LYS A 117 -2.42 -12.30 -13.11
CA LYS A 117 -3.31 -12.13 -14.24
C LYS A 117 -3.39 -13.46 -15.00
N ASN A 118 -4.60 -13.85 -15.38
CA ASN A 118 -4.82 -14.99 -16.26
C ASN A 118 -4.84 -14.49 -17.70
N LEU A 119 -3.90 -14.95 -18.47
CA LEU A 119 -3.78 -14.57 -19.90
C LEU A 119 -4.51 -15.54 -20.82
#